data_0b6b9077cda4e44a3e3f784b6368d935
#
_entry.id   0b6b9077cda4e44a3e3f784b6368d935
#
_cell.length_a   1.000
_cell.length_b   1.000
_cell.length_c   1.000
_cell.angle_alpha   90.00
_cell.angle_beta   90.00
_cell.angle_gamma   90.00
#
_symmetry.space_group_name_H-M   'P 1'
#
loop_
_entity.id
_entity.type
_entity.pdbx_description
1 polymer ?
#
loop_
_entity_poly.entity_id
_entity_poly.type
_entity_poly.pdbx_seq_one_letter_code
_entity_poly.pdbx_strand_id
1 'polypeptide(L)'
;MFRQKFTALMDELVKGALFGVVVAHLATIEFQKRGLPHAHILLIVQESDRLTTPEQVDSVICAELPPDPETGATEEEREQMRRLEIIILTNMVHGPCGPIRPSSPCMEDGKCDKNFPKA
;
A
#
# COMPACT_ATOMS: atom_id res chain seq x y z
N MET A 1 2.01 -18.10 3.51
CA MET A 1 2.22 -16.92 2.62
C MET A 1 2.03 -15.58 3.33
N PHE A 2 0.88 -15.26 3.95
CA PHE A 2 0.71 -13.99 4.71
C PHE A 2 1.76 -13.80 5.81
N ARG A 3 1.98 -14.81 6.66
CA ARG A 3 2.92 -14.75 7.78
C ARG A 3 4.36 -14.42 7.32
N GLN A 4 4.81 -15.00 6.22
CA GLN A 4 6.14 -14.73 5.66
C GLN A 4 6.28 -13.29 5.19
N LYS A 5 5.27 -12.78 4.46
CA LYS A 5 5.24 -11.39 4.01
C LYS A 5 5.15 -10.43 5.20
N PHE A 6 4.35 -10.76 6.21
CA PHE A 6 4.24 -9.96 7.42
C PHE A 6 5.57 -9.90 8.19
N THR A 7 6.26 -11.04 8.34
CA THR A 7 7.58 -11.06 9.00
C THR A 7 8.59 -10.22 8.23
N ALA A 8 8.66 -10.36 6.90
CA ALA A 8 9.56 -9.56 6.07
C ALA A 8 9.24 -8.06 6.18
N LEU A 9 7.97 -7.69 6.15
CA LEU A 9 7.55 -6.29 6.35
C LEU A 9 7.99 -5.77 7.73
N MET A 10 7.77 -6.54 8.80
CA MET A 10 8.18 -6.13 10.14
C MET A 10 9.70 -5.99 10.25
N ASP A 11 10.48 -6.83 9.59
CA ASP A 11 11.93 -6.70 9.55
C ASP A 11 12.37 -5.39 8.85
N GLU A 12 11.74 -5.03 7.75
CA GLU A 12 12.01 -3.76 7.06
C GLU A 12 11.59 -2.55 7.91
N LEU A 13 10.43 -2.61 8.55
CA LEU A 13 9.93 -1.51 9.38
C LEU A 13 10.79 -1.28 10.63
N VAL A 14 11.21 -2.35 11.29
CA VAL A 14 11.90 -2.28 12.59
C VAL A 14 13.42 -2.25 12.43
N LYS A 15 13.99 -3.17 11.65
CA LYS A 15 15.44 -3.27 11.46
C LYS A 15 15.94 -2.36 10.34
N GLY A 16 15.15 -2.20 9.27
CA GLY A 16 15.44 -1.29 8.17
C GLY A 16 15.19 0.18 8.51
N ALA A 17 14.53 0.45 9.64
CA ALA A 17 14.22 1.80 10.12
C ALA A 17 13.56 2.69 9.05
N LEU A 18 12.66 2.11 8.25
CA LEU A 18 12.01 2.80 7.11
C LEU A 18 11.35 4.13 7.51
N PHE A 19 10.79 4.21 8.71
CA PHE A 19 10.17 5.43 9.27
C PHE A 19 10.99 6.03 10.42
N GLY A 20 12.28 5.67 10.54
CA GLY A 20 13.14 6.06 11.64
C GLY A 20 13.37 4.93 12.64
N VAL A 21 14.13 5.21 13.70
CA VAL A 21 14.48 4.24 14.73
C VAL A 21 13.24 3.86 15.54
N VAL A 22 12.83 2.59 15.44
CA VAL A 22 11.68 2.06 16.16
C VAL A 22 12.08 1.65 17.57
N VAL A 23 11.54 2.33 18.57
CA VAL A 23 11.80 2.04 20.00
C VAL A 23 10.82 1.02 20.57
N ALA A 24 9.61 0.93 20.00
CA ALA A 24 8.62 -0.10 20.33
C ALA A 24 7.65 -0.30 19.17
N HIS A 25 7.03 -1.46 19.11
CA HIS A 25 5.97 -1.73 18.14
C HIS A 25 4.92 -2.68 18.71
N LEU A 26 3.72 -2.57 18.17
CA LEU A 26 2.60 -3.47 18.43
C LEU A 26 1.98 -3.85 17.10
N ALA A 27 1.66 -5.11 16.92
CA ALA A 27 0.92 -5.58 15.75
C ALA A 27 -0.23 -6.50 16.16
N THR A 28 -1.40 -6.28 15.58
CA THR A 28 -2.57 -7.14 15.72
C THR A 28 -2.99 -7.68 14.37
N ILE A 29 -3.40 -8.93 14.32
CA ILE A 29 -3.87 -9.58 13.10
C ILE A 29 -5.35 -9.91 13.27
N GLU A 30 -6.16 -9.40 12.36
CA GLU A 30 -7.59 -9.68 12.28
C GLU A 30 -7.90 -10.48 11.02
N PHE A 31 -8.89 -11.35 11.12
CA PHE A 31 -9.43 -12.02 9.95
C PHE A 31 -10.76 -11.37 9.58
N GLN A 32 -10.81 -10.76 8.40
CA GLN A 32 -12.07 -10.19 7.88
C GLN A 32 -13.08 -11.29 7.57
N LYS A 33 -14.37 -10.94 7.45
CA LYS A 33 -15.47 -11.87 7.17
C LYS A 33 -15.24 -12.81 5.97
N ARG A 34 -14.36 -12.42 5.03
CA ARG A 34 -13.95 -13.23 3.86
C ARG A 34 -12.70 -14.10 4.12
N GLY A 35 -12.24 -14.21 5.36
CA GLY A 35 -11.06 -15.01 5.73
C GLY A 35 -9.73 -14.40 5.33
N LEU A 36 -9.69 -13.15 4.84
CA LEU A 36 -8.45 -12.46 4.52
C LEU A 36 -7.80 -11.88 5.78
N PRO A 37 -6.53 -12.19 6.05
CA PRO A 37 -5.82 -11.62 7.18
C PRO A 37 -5.52 -10.13 6.93
N HIS A 38 -5.72 -9.33 7.99
CA HIS A 38 -5.50 -7.90 8.02
C HIS A 38 -4.60 -7.59 9.22
N ALA A 39 -3.54 -6.82 9.02
CA ALA A 39 -2.63 -6.45 10.10
C ALA A 39 -2.73 -4.95 10.40
N HIS A 40 -2.87 -4.62 11.69
CA HIS A 40 -2.69 -3.27 12.20
C HIS A 40 -1.34 -3.20 12.90
N ILE A 41 -0.49 -2.28 12.48
CA ILE A 41 0.86 -2.13 13.00
C ILE A 41 0.99 -0.71 13.58
N LEU A 42 1.31 -0.64 14.86
CA LEU A 42 1.67 0.59 15.53
C LEU A 42 3.18 0.61 15.71
N LEU A 43 3.83 1.63 15.18
CA LEU A 43 5.26 1.88 15.36
C LEU A 43 5.44 3.09 16.27
N ILE A 44 6.25 2.94 17.30
CA ILE A 44 6.68 4.04 18.16
C ILE A 44 8.13 4.32 17.78
N VAL A 45 8.34 5.43 17.10
CA VAL A 45 9.67 5.87 16.66
C VAL A 45 10.31 6.80 17.67
N GLN A 46 11.64 6.87 17.65
CA GLN A 46 12.43 7.81 18.46
C GLN A 46 11.95 9.24 18.21
N GLU A 47 12.04 10.08 19.23
CA GLU A 47 11.48 11.44 19.19
C GLU A 47 12.06 12.29 18.05
N SER A 48 13.36 12.16 17.77
CA SER A 48 14.02 12.85 16.66
C SER A 48 13.49 12.48 15.26
N ASP A 49 12.88 11.31 15.15
CA ASP A 49 12.44 10.73 13.87
C ASP A 49 10.93 10.84 13.65
N ARG A 50 10.23 11.48 14.60
CA ARG A 50 8.78 11.65 14.50
C ARG A 50 8.42 12.61 13.37
N LEU A 51 7.48 12.20 12.55
CA LEU A 51 6.86 13.04 11.54
C LEU A 51 5.91 14.03 12.23
N THR A 52 6.29 15.29 12.30
CA THR A 52 5.53 16.33 13.03
C THR A 52 4.93 17.39 12.12
N THR A 53 5.35 17.45 10.86
CA THR A 53 4.83 18.42 9.89
C THR A 53 4.20 17.71 8.69
N PRO A 54 3.22 18.35 8.02
CA PRO A 54 2.62 17.81 6.81
C PRO A 54 3.65 17.45 5.74
N GLU A 55 4.65 18.28 5.53
CA GLU A 55 5.69 18.08 4.52
C GLU A 55 6.54 16.83 4.81
N GLN A 56 6.81 16.57 6.08
CA GLN A 56 7.49 15.34 6.51
C GLN A 56 6.62 14.10 6.25
N VAL A 57 5.32 14.19 6.51
CA VAL A 57 4.38 13.11 6.22
C VAL A 57 4.32 12.86 4.73
N ASP A 58 4.16 13.89 3.92
CA ASP A 58 4.07 13.79 2.45
C ASP A 58 5.35 13.23 1.82
N SER A 59 6.51 13.45 2.44
CA SER A 59 7.78 12.88 1.95
C SER A 59 7.89 11.37 2.15
N VAL A 60 7.10 10.79 3.04
CA VAL A 60 7.17 9.36 3.42
C VAL A 60 5.93 8.58 3.00
N ILE A 61 4.76 9.22 3.05
CA ILE A 61 3.47 8.60 2.75
C ILE A 61 2.87 9.31 1.55
N CYS A 62 2.76 8.61 0.43
CA CYS A 62 2.17 9.13 -0.79
C CYS A 62 0.95 8.27 -1.17
N ALA A 63 -0.18 8.90 -1.43
CA ALA A 63 -1.41 8.28 -1.93
C ALA A 63 -1.67 8.62 -3.41
N GLU A 64 -0.63 8.99 -4.14
CA GLU A 64 -0.68 9.35 -5.55
C GLU A 64 -0.25 8.19 -6.43
N LEU A 65 -0.68 8.21 -7.68
CA LEU A 65 -0.12 7.32 -8.69
C LEU A 65 1.34 7.73 -8.96
N PRO A 66 2.22 6.76 -9.22
CA PRO A 66 3.60 7.06 -9.58
C PRO A 66 3.64 7.89 -10.88
N PRO A 67 4.70 8.66 -11.11
CA PRO A 67 4.92 9.30 -12.38
C PRO A 67 4.89 8.30 -13.54
N ASP A 68 4.56 8.78 -14.74
CA ASP A 68 4.61 7.96 -15.95
C ASP A 68 6.01 7.30 -16.08
N PRO A 69 6.08 5.96 -16.19
CA PRO A 69 7.36 5.25 -16.32
C PRO A 69 8.26 5.77 -17.44
N GLU A 70 7.67 6.29 -18.51
CA GLU A 70 8.44 6.82 -19.65
C GLU A 70 9.18 8.13 -19.33
N THR A 71 8.89 8.77 -18.20
CA THR A 71 9.59 9.98 -17.73
C THR A 71 10.91 9.67 -17.03
N GLY A 72 11.19 8.42 -16.71
CA GLY A 72 12.47 8.02 -16.08
C GLY A 72 13.67 8.28 -16.99
N ALA A 73 14.75 8.81 -16.38
CA ALA A 73 15.97 9.16 -17.11
C ALA A 73 16.76 7.92 -17.54
N THR A 74 16.70 6.85 -16.76
CA THR A 74 17.38 5.58 -17.05
C THR A 74 16.39 4.44 -17.23
N GLU A 75 16.81 3.36 -17.88
CA GLU A 75 15.96 2.17 -18.03
C GLU A 75 15.67 1.49 -16.68
N GLU A 76 16.62 1.53 -15.75
CA GLU A 76 16.43 1.03 -14.39
C GLU A 76 15.35 1.81 -13.66
N GLU A 77 15.34 3.14 -13.77
CA GLU A 77 14.29 3.98 -13.19
C GLU A 77 12.91 3.69 -13.81
N ARG A 78 12.85 3.56 -15.13
CA ARG A 78 11.61 3.20 -15.82
C ARG A 78 11.05 1.86 -15.37
N GLU A 79 11.91 0.86 -15.24
CA GLU A 79 11.51 -0.47 -14.77
C GLU A 79 11.02 -0.43 -13.31
N GLN A 80 11.68 0.34 -12.44
CA GLN A 80 11.23 0.52 -11.06
C GLN A 80 9.86 1.22 -11.01
N MET A 81 9.65 2.25 -11.80
CA MET A 81 8.36 2.96 -11.89
C MET A 81 7.26 2.02 -12.41
N ARG A 82 7.52 1.23 -13.45
CA ARG A 82 6.56 0.22 -13.98
C ARG A 82 6.18 -0.80 -12.90
N ARG A 83 7.15 -1.30 -12.14
CA ARG A 83 6.89 -2.23 -11.03
C ARG A 83 6.05 -1.59 -9.93
N LEU A 84 6.37 -0.35 -9.56
CA LEU A 84 5.62 0.40 -8.57
C LEU A 84 4.18 0.65 -9.02
N GLU A 85 3.99 1.08 -10.27
CA GLU A 85 2.68 1.28 -10.88
C GLU A 85 1.83 0.00 -10.83
N ILE A 86 2.39 -1.13 -11.23
CA ILE A 86 1.70 -2.43 -11.19
C ILE A 86 1.30 -2.79 -9.75
N ILE A 87 2.17 -2.57 -8.76
CA ILE A 87 1.88 -2.86 -7.36
C ILE A 87 0.73 -1.98 -6.87
N ILE A 88 0.77 -0.69 -7.17
CA ILE A 88 -0.26 0.28 -6.73
C ILE A 88 -1.60 -0.04 -7.40
N LEU A 89 -1.63 -0.19 -8.71
CA LEU A 89 -2.86 -0.47 -9.46
C LEU A 89 -3.48 -1.82 -9.11
N THR A 90 -2.65 -2.80 -8.75
CA THR A 90 -3.14 -4.14 -8.39
C THR A 90 -3.64 -4.23 -6.94
N ASN A 91 -3.01 -3.52 -6.02
CA ASN A 91 -3.24 -3.74 -4.59
C ASN A 91 -3.85 -2.56 -3.84
N MET A 92 -3.66 -1.32 -4.33
CA MET A 92 -4.01 -0.11 -3.59
C MET A 92 -5.18 0.66 -4.22
N VAL A 93 -5.47 0.42 -5.48
CA VAL A 93 -6.57 1.06 -6.20
C VAL A 93 -7.68 0.04 -6.42
N HIS A 94 -8.93 0.49 -6.31
CA HIS A 94 -10.07 -0.34 -6.71
C HIS A 94 -9.93 -0.66 -8.21
N GLY A 95 -9.70 -1.94 -8.53
CA GLY A 95 -9.40 -2.38 -9.89
C GLY A 95 -10.55 -2.08 -10.85
N PRO A 96 -10.27 -2.11 -12.17
CA PRO A 96 -11.32 -1.82 -13.15
C PRO A 96 -12.51 -2.75 -12.96
N CYS A 97 -13.71 -2.18 -12.99
CA CYS A 97 -14.99 -2.87 -12.88
C CYS A 97 -16.06 -2.17 -13.75
N GLY A 98 -17.31 -2.58 -13.64
CA GLY A 98 -18.38 -2.07 -14.48
C GLY A 98 -18.27 -2.56 -15.92
N PRO A 99 -18.70 -1.75 -16.92
CA PRO A 99 -18.67 -2.11 -18.32
C PRO A 99 -17.28 -2.49 -18.86
N ILE A 100 -16.21 -1.89 -18.27
CA ILE A 100 -14.81 -2.14 -18.69
C ILE A 100 -14.37 -3.56 -18.29
N ARG A 101 -14.83 -4.05 -17.13
CA ARG A 101 -14.51 -5.40 -16.63
C ARG A 101 -15.70 -5.98 -15.86
N PRO A 102 -16.70 -6.51 -16.57
CA PRO A 102 -17.90 -7.07 -15.94
C PRO A 102 -17.63 -8.28 -15.03
N SER A 103 -16.53 -9.01 -15.28
CA SER A 103 -16.10 -10.17 -14.49
C SER A 103 -15.22 -9.82 -13.27
N SER A 104 -15.11 -8.54 -12.93
CA SER A 104 -14.36 -8.13 -11.74
C SER A 104 -14.97 -8.72 -10.47
N PRO A 105 -14.16 -9.15 -9.47
CA PRO A 105 -14.67 -9.78 -8.23
C PRO A 105 -15.63 -8.92 -7.41
N CYS A 106 -15.65 -7.62 -7.65
CA CYS A 106 -16.58 -6.67 -7.01
C CYS A 106 -17.91 -6.52 -7.76
N MET A 107 -18.09 -7.19 -8.91
CA MET A 107 -19.31 -7.07 -9.69
C MET A 107 -20.36 -8.07 -9.23
N GLU A 108 -21.53 -7.56 -8.90
CA GLU A 108 -22.70 -8.32 -8.50
C GLU A 108 -23.93 -7.73 -9.23
N ASP A 109 -24.68 -8.55 -9.95
CA ASP A 109 -25.85 -8.13 -10.74
C ASP A 109 -25.58 -6.93 -11.67
N GLY A 110 -24.41 -6.90 -12.30
CA GLY A 110 -24.02 -5.84 -13.24
C GLY A 110 -23.60 -4.51 -12.59
N LYS A 111 -23.47 -4.48 -11.25
CA LYS A 111 -23.06 -3.30 -10.49
C LYS A 111 -21.89 -3.64 -9.58
N CYS A 112 -21.08 -2.62 -9.26
CA CYS A 112 -20.01 -2.76 -8.30
C CYS A 112 -20.58 -2.80 -6.87
N ASP A 113 -20.30 -3.86 -6.10
CA ASP A 113 -20.71 -4.03 -4.70
C ASP A 113 -20.11 -2.98 -3.74
N LYS A 114 -19.07 -2.26 -4.18
CA LYS A 114 -18.43 -1.15 -3.47
C LYS A 114 -18.91 0.23 -3.93
N ASN A 115 -19.91 0.27 -4.85
CA ASN A 115 -20.45 1.50 -5.43
C ASN A 115 -19.37 2.38 -6.11
N PHE A 116 -18.47 1.77 -6.88
CA PHE A 116 -17.57 2.53 -7.72
C PHE A 116 -18.16 2.79 -9.13
N PRO A 117 -17.84 3.97 -9.75
CA PRO A 117 -17.06 5.06 -9.16
C PRO A 117 -17.82 5.76 -8.03
N LYS A 118 -17.10 6.19 -7.00
CA LYS A 118 -17.67 7.02 -5.94
C LYS A 118 -17.77 8.47 -6.43
N ALA A 119 -18.85 9.11 -6.07
CA ALA A 119 -19.03 10.53 -6.33
C ALA A 119 -18.06 11.37 -5.50
#